data_98c8667b7132a38baabd2e0bc19b6401
#
_entry.id   98c8667b7132a38baabd2e0bc19b6401
#
_cell.length_a   1.000
_cell.length_b   1.000
_cell.length_c   1.000
_cell.angle_alpha   90.00
_cell.angle_beta   90.00
_cell.angle_gamma   90.00
#
_symmetry.space_group_name_H-M   'P 1'
#
loop_
_entity.id
_entity.type
_entity.pdbx_description
1 polymer ?
#
loop_
_entity_poly.entity_id
_entity_poly.type
_entity_poly.pdbx_seq_one_letter_code
_entity_poly.pdbx_strand_id
1 'polypeptide(L)'
;MKILFIGNSHTFVHYVPLRVKAYFEMCNEKADVTMLTHPGMGLDWHLDQSPTYFNLIYGDYDAVVLQHNAHPFPGKQSLIDAGLRMKQIIPENSEIFLYMTWSEKNNPQGQAIMSESYEELAGKIDANVCPVGKIWWKVKEKYPEDELYFDDGEHTSAFGASLAAAVIARTILHKQIDLDSCYEDAKVLERIEMDGNMIDLVMEDGQYKMKAVKDI
;
A
#
# COMPACT_ATOMS: atom_id res chain seq x y z
N MET A 1 2.40 17.70 3.78
CA MET A 1 2.19 16.89 2.57
C MET A 1 0.81 16.26 2.63
N LYS A 2 0.01 16.34 1.56
CA LYS A 2 -1.28 15.66 1.44
C LYS A 2 -1.11 14.42 0.55
N ILE A 3 -1.49 13.25 1.06
CA ILE A 3 -1.25 11.97 0.41
C ILE A 3 -2.58 11.26 0.18
N LEU A 4 -2.85 10.87 -1.06
CA LEU A 4 -4.00 10.05 -1.43
C LEU A 4 -3.56 8.61 -1.68
N PHE A 5 -4.17 7.67 -0.97
CA PHE A 5 -4.03 6.24 -1.23
C PHE A 5 -5.24 5.73 -2.02
N ILE A 6 -4.99 5.04 -3.12
CA ILE A 6 -6.02 4.36 -3.92
C ILE A 6 -5.66 2.87 -4.00
N GLY A 7 -6.58 2.00 -3.56
CA GLY A 7 -6.30 0.56 -3.52
C GLY A 7 -7.42 -0.29 -2.94
N ASN A 8 -7.05 -1.39 -2.31
CA ASN A 8 -7.99 -2.35 -1.74
C ASN A 8 -7.61 -2.75 -0.31
N SER A 9 -7.93 -3.99 0.10
CA SER A 9 -7.63 -4.50 1.44
C SER A 9 -6.15 -4.46 1.80
N HIS A 10 -5.23 -4.61 0.85
CA HIS A 10 -3.79 -4.47 1.12
C HIS A 10 -3.38 -3.05 1.53
N THR A 11 -4.22 -2.07 1.27
CA THR A 11 -4.02 -0.69 1.72
C THR A 11 -4.67 -0.42 3.07
N PHE A 12 -5.91 -0.90 3.32
CA PHE A 12 -6.62 -0.54 4.55
C PHE A 12 -6.45 -1.52 5.72
N VAL A 13 -6.18 -2.83 5.47
CA VAL A 13 -5.96 -3.79 6.55
C VAL A 13 -4.76 -3.36 7.40
N HIS A 14 -4.96 -3.34 8.72
CA HIS A 14 -4.00 -2.81 9.68
C HIS A 14 -3.52 -1.38 9.39
N TYR A 15 -4.33 -0.56 8.68
CA TYR A 15 -4.21 0.90 8.59
C TYR A 15 -2.88 1.39 8.00
N VAL A 16 -2.41 0.81 6.91
CA VAL A 16 -1.15 1.21 6.26
C VAL A 16 -1.03 2.73 6.08
N PRO A 17 -2.06 3.49 5.61
CA PRO A 17 -1.96 4.95 5.49
C PRO A 17 -1.75 5.68 6.82
N LEU A 18 -2.37 5.23 7.91
CA LEU A 18 -2.16 5.85 9.24
C LEU A 18 -0.76 5.55 9.78
N ARG A 19 -0.23 4.36 9.51
CA ARG A 19 1.16 4.03 9.86
C ARG A 19 2.16 4.85 9.04
N VAL A 20 1.87 5.13 7.76
CA VAL A 20 2.65 6.09 6.96
C VAL A 20 2.63 7.47 7.60
N LYS A 21 1.46 7.99 8.02
CA LYS A 21 1.36 9.25 8.74
C LYS A 21 2.19 9.25 10.03
N ALA A 22 2.10 8.19 10.84
CA ALA A 22 2.90 8.03 12.05
C ALA A 22 4.41 8.04 11.77
N TYR A 23 4.85 7.44 10.66
CA TYR A 23 6.25 7.50 10.24
C TYR A 23 6.70 8.92 9.92
N PHE A 24 5.87 9.71 9.25
CA PHE A 24 6.15 11.13 9.00
C PHE A 24 6.34 11.89 10.32
N GLU A 25 5.46 11.67 11.29
CA GLU A 25 5.55 12.28 12.62
C GLU A 25 6.85 11.88 13.35
N MET A 26 7.29 10.62 13.25
CA MET A 26 8.59 10.17 13.76
C MET A 26 9.77 10.92 13.11
N CYS A 27 9.60 11.37 11.87
CA CYS A 27 10.59 12.15 11.13
C CYS A 27 10.47 13.67 11.35
N ASN A 28 9.59 14.14 12.25
CA ASN A 28 9.21 15.54 12.45
C ASN A 28 8.62 16.20 11.19
N GLU A 29 8.00 15.39 10.33
CA GLU A 29 7.27 15.82 9.15
C GLU A 29 5.76 15.69 9.39
N LYS A 30 4.96 16.41 8.59
CA LYS A 30 3.49 16.35 8.67
C LYS A 30 2.92 15.76 7.39
N ALA A 31 2.03 14.77 7.56
CA ALA A 31 1.24 14.20 6.47
C ALA A 31 -0.25 14.19 6.82
N ASP A 32 -1.06 14.63 5.87
CA ASP A 32 -2.50 14.39 5.87
C ASP A 32 -2.80 13.27 4.87
N VAL A 33 -3.36 12.17 5.36
CA VAL A 33 -3.63 10.99 4.54
C VAL A 33 -5.12 10.86 4.25
N THR A 34 -5.44 10.58 3.00
CA THR A 34 -6.79 10.22 2.52
C THR A 34 -6.72 8.84 1.90
N MET A 35 -7.77 8.04 2.06
CA MET A 35 -7.82 6.68 1.54
C MET A 35 -9.12 6.47 0.74
N LEU A 36 -8.96 6.07 -0.52
CA LEU A 36 -10.04 5.56 -1.38
C LEU A 36 -9.77 4.08 -1.65
N THR A 37 -10.51 3.23 -0.97
CA THR A 37 -10.30 1.78 -1.06
C THR A 37 -11.62 1.02 -1.20
N HIS A 38 -11.56 -0.13 -1.87
CA HIS A 38 -12.66 -1.08 -1.92
C HIS A 38 -12.09 -2.51 -1.86
N PRO A 39 -12.66 -3.41 -1.02
CA PRO A 39 -12.17 -4.78 -0.90
C PRO A 39 -12.11 -5.49 -2.25
N GLY A 40 -10.97 -6.11 -2.57
CA GLY A 40 -10.79 -6.94 -3.76
C GLY A 40 -10.72 -6.18 -5.10
N MET A 41 -10.88 -4.84 -5.11
CA MET A 41 -10.90 -4.06 -6.35
C MET A 41 -9.52 -3.53 -6.73
N GLY A 42 -9.27 -3.48 -8.04
CA GLY A 42 -8.06 -2.92 -8.62
C GLY A 42 -8.20 -1.47 -9.06
N LEU A 43 -7.14 -0.91 -9.61
CA LEU A 43 -7.12 0.45 -10.12
C LEU A 43 -8.11 0.67 -11.28
N ASP A 44 -8.36 -0.35 -12.07
CA ASP A 44 -9.35 -0.35 -13.16
C ASP A 44 -10.76 -0.06 -12.63
N TRP A 45 -11.16 -0.70 -11.54
CA TRP A 45 -12.44 -0.42 -10.89
C TRP A 45 -12.51 1.01 -10.35
N HIS A 46 -11.44 1.50 -9.73
CA HIS A 46 -11.37 2.87 -9.21
C HIS A 46 -11.53 3.93 -10.30
N LEU A 47 -11.08 3.64 -11.51
CA LEU A 47 -11.24 4.52 -12.67
C LEU A 47 -12.70 4.77 -13.08
N ASP A 48 -13.63 3.89 -12.68
CA ASP A 48 -15.05 4.02 -12.96
C ASP A 48 -15.82 4.67 -11.80
N GLN A 49 -15.11 5.07 -10.72
CA GLN A 49 -15.73 5.64 -9.53
C GLN A 49 -15.62 7.17 -9.50
N SER A 50 -16.78 7.86 -9.43
CA SER A 50 -16.79 9.33 -9.30
C SER A 50 -15.99 9.86 -8.10
N PRO A 51 -15.96 9.23 -6.90
CA PRO A 51 -15.09 9.68 -5.81
C PRO A 51 -13.60 9.74 -6.18
N THR A 52 -13.12 8.82 -7.04
CA THR A 52 -11.73 8.83 -7.51
C THR A 52 -11.43 10.10 -8.31
N TYR A 53 -12.27 10.42 -9.30
CA TYR A 53 -12.12 11.63 -10.09
C TYR A 53 -12.20 12.89 -9.23
N PHE A 54 -13.20 12.98 -8.34
CA PHE A 54 -13.36 14.15 -7.46
C PHE A 54 -12.14 14.39 -6.58
N ASN A 55 -11.59 13.33 -5.98
CA ASN A 55 -10.40 13.46 -5.14
C ASN A 55 -9.17 13.83 -5.96
N LEU A 56 -8.95 13.19 -7.12
CA LEU A 56 -7.77 13.50 -7.94
C LEU A 56 -7.81 14.93 -8.51
N ILE A 57 -8.97 15.40 -8.97
CA ILE A 57 -9.09 16.72 -9.61
C ILE A 57 -9.13 17.87 -8.59
N TYR A 58 -9.81 17.68 -7.45
CA TYR A 58 -10.10 18.75 -6.51
C TYR A 58 -9.43 18.58 -5.13
N GLY A 59 -8.79 17.46 -4.89
CA GLY A 59 -8.20 17.16 -3.58
C GLY A 59 -6.88 17.85 -3.30
N ASP A 60 -6.18 18.32 -4.34
CA ASP A 60 -4.89 19.01 -4.25
C ASP A 60 -3.86 18.19 -3.44
N TYR A 61 -3.57 16.99 -3.91
CA TYR A 61 -2.64 16.06 -3.28
C TYR A 61 -1.22 16.26 -3.80
N ASP A 62 -0.24 16.29 -2.88
CA ASP A 62 1.18 16.31 -3.21
C ASP A 62 1.65 14.94 -3.73
N ALA A 63 1.09 13.86 -3.18
CA ALA A 63 1.43 12.49 -3.51
C ALA A 63 0.19 11.61 -3.71
N VAL A 64 0.22 10.73 -4.71
CA VAL A 64 -0.80 9.72 -4.98
C VAL A 64 -0.16 8.34 -4.96
N VAL A 65 -0.58 7.50 -4.01
CA VAL A 65 -0.12 6.12 -3.84
C VAL A 65 -1.11 5.18 -4.49
N LEU A 66 -0.69 4.44 -5.52
CA LEU A 66 -1.52 3.54 -6.30
C LEU A 66 -1.20 2.08 -5.97
N GLN A 67 -2.21 1.30 -5.55
CA GLN A 67 -2.11 -0.13 -5.30
C GLN A 67 -3.15 -0.89 -6.14
N HIS A 68 -2.67 -1.81 -6.97
CA HIS A 68 -3.51 -2.67 -7.81
C HIS A 68 -3.81 -4.01 -7.10
N ASN A 69 -4.63 -4.88 -7.72
CA ASN A 69 -4.87 -6.24 -7.19
C ASN A 69 -3.55 -7.00 -7.00
N ALA A 70 -3.48 -7.74 -5.90
CA ALA A 70 -2.32 -8.56 -5.54
C ALA A 70 -2.65 -10.05 -5.55
N HIS A 71 -3.78 -10.43 -5.04
CA HIS A 71 -4.18 -11.84 -4.82
C HIS A 71 -5.59 -12.12 -5.37
N PRO A 72 -5.67 -12.80 -6.51
CA PRO A 72 -4.58 -13.12 -7.42
C PRO A 72 -4.07 -11.88 -8.16
N PHE A 73 -2.76 -11.85 -8.46
CA PHE A 73 -2.21 -10.81 -9.32
C PHE A 73 -2.74 -10.98 -10.75
N PRO A 74 -3.44 -9.99 -11.32
CA PRO A 74 -4.11 -10.13 -12.60
C PRO A 74 -3.16 -10.09 -13.81
N GLY A 75 -1.85 -9.97 -13.54
CA GLY A 75 -0.80 -9.94 -14.54
C GLY A 75 -0.38 -8.54 -14.98
N LYS A 76 0.77 -8.50 -15.65
CA LYS A 76 1.45 -7.27 -16.07
C LYS A 76 0.56 -6.33 -16.87
N GLN A 77 -0.18 -6.86 -17.86
CA GLN A 77 -0.95 -6.02 -18.77
C GLN A 77 -2.08 -5.27 -18.05
N SER A 78 -2.77 -5.94 -17.12
CA SER A 78 -3.83 -5.31 -16.32
C SER A 78 -3.30 -4.14 -15.49
N LEU A 79 -2.16 -4.32 -14.82
CA LEU A 79 -1.51 -3.28 -14.05
C LEU A 79 -1.08 -2.09 -14.94
N ILE A 80 -0.46 -2.37 -16.08
CA ILE A 80 0.02 -1.33 -16.99
C ILE A 80 -1.14 -0.52 -17.58
N ASP A 81 -2.19 -1.19 -18.07
CA ASP A 81 -3.34 -0.51 -18.67
C ASP A 81 -4.06 0.38 -17.64
N ALA A 82 -4.28 -0.13 -16.44
CA ALA A 82 -4.90 0.65 -15.36
C ALA A 82 -4.00 1.82 -14.92
N GLY A 83 -2.70 1.60 -14.78
CA GLY A 83 -1.74 2.64 -14.40
C GLY A 83 -1.62 3.77 -15.43
N LEU A 84 -1.58 3.45 -16.72
CA LEU A 84 -1.57 4.45 -17.80
C LEU A 84 -2.85 5.30 -17.81
N ARG A 85 -4.01 4.70 -17.56
CA ARG A 85 -5.28 5.42 -17.43
C ARG A 85 -5.30 6.31 -16.18
N MET A 86 -4.78 5.83 -15.04
CA MET A 86 -4.64 6.63 -13.81
C MET A 86 -3.76 7.86 -14.05
N LYS A 87 -2.62 7.70 -14.74
CA LYS A 87 -1.74 8.83 -15.08
C LYS A 87 -2.44 9.96 -15.83
N GLN A 88 -3.44 9.64 -16.66
CA GLN A 88 -4.17 10.65 -17.44
C GLN A 88 -5.07 11.57 -16.59
N ILE A 89 -5.44 11.13 -15.39
CA ILE A 89 -6.35 11.88 -14.50
C ILE A 89 -5.66 12.42 -13.24
N ILE A 90 -4.44 11.96 -12.96
CA ILE A 90 -3.63 12.49 -11.85
C ILE A 90 -3.02 13.82 -12.29
N PRO A 91 -3.19 14.91 -11.53
CA PRO A 91 -2.60 16.21 -11.84
C PRO A 91 -1.07 16.13 -11.94
N GLU A 92 -0.48 16.94 -12.84
CA GLU A 92 0.96 16.95 -13.08
C GLU A 92 1.80 17.38 -11.86
N ASN A 93 1.20 18.14 -10.96
CA ASN A 93 1.84 18.58 -9.71
C ASN A 93 1.78 17.54 -8.59
N SER A 94 1.12 16.40 -8.80
CA SER A 94 1.09 15.29 -7.86
C SER A 94 2.14 14.24 -8.22
N GLU A 95 2.99 13.88 -7.27
CA GLU A 95 3.96 12.79 -7.44
C GLU A 95 3.27 11.42 -7.32
N ILE A 96 3.61 10.48 -8.20
CA ILE A 96 2.98 9.16 -8.23
C ILE A 96 3.90 8.13 -7.59
N PHE A 97 3.34 7.36 -6.66
CA PHE A 97 3.99 6.26 -5.97
C PHE A 97 3.23 4.97 -6.24
N LEU A 98 3.94 3.95 -6.70
CA LEU A 98 3.38 2.63 -6.97
C LEU A 98 3.63 1.71 -5.78
N TYR A 99 2.61 1.41 -5.03
CA TYR A 99 2.67 0.47 -3.92
C TYR A 99 2.77 -0.96 -4.46
N MET A 100 4.00 -1.43 -4.68
CA MET A 100 4.29 -2.82 -5.05
C MET A 100 4.06 -3.71 -3.84
N THR A 101 2.96 -4.45 -3.83
CA THR A 101 2.63 -5.43 -2.81
C THR A 101 3.50 -6.70 -2.91
N TRP A 102 3.27 -7.65 -2.03
CA TRP A 102 3.93 -8.97 -1.97
C TRP A 102 3.07 -10.04 -2.66
N SER A 103 3.68 -11.15 -3.07
CA SER A 103 2.96 -12.33 -3.54
C SER A 103 2.47 -13.19 -2.36
N GLU A 104 1.56 -14.11 -2.62
CA GLU A 104 1.00 -15.03 -1.62
C GLU A 104 2.12 -15.81 -0.90
N LYS A 105 1.90 -16.15 0.37
CA LYS A 105 2.87 -16.86 1.23
C LYS A 105 3.37 -18.18 0.63
N ASN A 106 2.50 -18.87 -0.11
CA ASN A 106 2.80 -20.13 -0.79
C ASN A 106 3.32 -19.97 -2.25
N ASN A 107 3.46 -18.73 -2.73
CA ASN A 107 3.86 -18.41 -4.10
C ASN A 107 5.00 -17.37 -4.16
N PRO A 108 6.18 -17.67 -3.59
CA PRO A 108 7.30 -16.70 -3.58
C PRO A 108 7.78 -16.33 -5.00
N GLN A 109 7.62 -17.24 -5.98
CA GLN A 109 8.01 -16.98 -7.37
C GLN A 109 7.15 -15.90 -8.04
N GLY A 110 5.91 -15.72 -7.59
CA GLY A 110 5.01 -14.68 -8.08
C GLY A 110 5.55 -13.26 -7.89
N GLN A 111 6.40 -13.07 -6.87
CA GLN A 111 7.00 -11.76 -6.60
C GLN A 111 7.87 -11.24 -7.75
N ALA A 112 8.55 -12.10 -8.48
CA ALA A 112 9.41 -11.68 -9.58
C ALA A 112 8.59 -10.99 -10.69
N ILE A 113 7.47 -11.60 -11.08
CA ILE A 113 6.55 -11.06 -12.10
C ILE A 113 5.91 -9.76 -11.63
N MET A 114 5.46 -9.72 -10.38
CA MET A 114 4.89 -8.49 -9.80
C MET A 114 5.93 -7.35 -9.82
N SER A 115 7.16 -7.63 -9.37
CA SER A 115 8.22 -6.63 -9.32
C SER A 115 8.55 -6.06 -10.68
N GLU A 116 8.76 -6.92 -11.68
CA GLU A 116 9.01 -6.51 -13.07
C GLU A 116 7.85 -5.64 -13.60
N SER A 117 6.61 -6.03 -13.32
CA SER A 117 5.42 -5.32 -13.80
C SER A 117 5.32 -3.91 -13.24
N TYR A 118 5.55 -3.75 -11.93
CA TYR A 118 5.53 -2.44 -11.27
C TYR A 118 6.69 -1.54 -11.73
N GLU A 119 7.88 -2.10 -11.94
CA GLU A 119 9.04 -1.37 -12.45
C GLU A 119 8.84 -0.91 -13.90
N GLU A 120 8.24 -1.76 -14.74
CA GLU A 120 7.90 -1.39 -16.10
C GLU A 120 6.85 -0.26 -16.12
N LEU A 121 5.79 -0.36 -15.31
CA LEU A 121 4.80 0.70 -15.20
C LEU A 121 5.43 2.02 -14.73
N ALA A 122 6.28 1.98 -13.71
CA ALA A 122 6.95 3.16 -13.18
C ALA A 122 7.71 3.93 -14.27
N GLY A 123 8.45 3.21 -15.11
CA GLY A 123 9.15 3.82 -16.24
C GLY A 123 8.25 4.41 -17.32
N LYS A 124 7.00 3.90 -17.46
CA LYS A 124 6.04 4.40 -18.45
C LYS A 124 5.29 5.66 -18.00
N ILE A 125 5.11 5.86 -16.69
CA ILE A 125 4.29 6.96 -16.15
C ILE A 125 5.08 7.94 -15.30
N ASP A 126 6.40 7.82 -15.27
CA ASP A 126 7.30 8.62 -14.43
C ASP A 126 6.87 8.59 -12.95
N ALA A 127 6.87 7.39 -12.37
CA ALA A 127 6.44 7.14 -11.01
C ALA A 127 7.55 6.49 -10.16
N ASN A 128 7.47 6.66 -8.85
CA ASN A 128 8.35 6.00 -7.89
C ASN A 128 7.75 4.67 -7.44
N VAL A 129 8.54 3.61 -7.42
CA VAL A 129 8.11 2.32 -6.87
C VAL A 129 8.38 2.29 -5.38
N CYS A 130 7.36 2.00 -4.57
CA CYS A 130 7.50 1.57 -3.17
C CYS A 130 7.72 0.06 -3.16
N PRO A 131 8.95 -0.45 -3.05
CA PRO A 131 9.28 -1.86 -3.33
C PRO A 131 8.96 -2.79 -2.15
N VAL A 132 7.74 -2.68 -1.60
CA VAL A 132 7.34 -3.40 -0.39
C VAL A 132 7.52 -4.90 -0.55
N GLY A 133 7.02 -5.49 -1.63
CA GLY A 133 7.14 -6.93 -1.86
C GLY A 133 8.58 -7.43 -1.95
N LYS A 134 9.51 -6.62 -2.48
CA LYS A 134 10.93 -6.98 -2.50
C LYS A 134 11.53 -6.98 -1.09
N ILE A 135 11.20 -5.98 -0.26
CA ILE A 135 11.67 -5.91 1.14
C ILE A 135 10.99 -7.01 1.97
N TRP A 136 9.70 -7.26 1.75
CA TRP A 136 8.91 -8.31 2.40
C TRP A 136 9.59 -9.68 2.33
N TRP A 137 9.96 -10.12 1.14
CA TRP A 137 10.61 -11.42 0.96
C TRP A 137 12.02 -11.48 1.53
N LYS A 138 12.77 -10.37 1.52
CA LYS A 138 14.06 -10.29 2.20
C LYS A 138 13.92 -10.37 3.72
N VAL A 139 12.88 -9.75 4.30
CA VAL A 139 12.58 -9.86 5.74
C VAL A 139 12.21 -11.29 6.08
N LYS A 140 11.34 -11.95 5.31
CA LYS A 140 10.99 -13.37 5.53
C LYS A 140 12.19 -14.31 5.47
N GLU A 141 13.17 -14.02 4.63
CA GLU A 141 14.40 -14.82 4.55
C GLU A 141 15.31 -14.59 5.74
N LYS A 142 15.49 -13.33 6.17
CA LYS A 142 16.44 -12.95 7.23
C LYS A 142 15.85 -13.13 8.63
N TYR A 143 14.55 -12.94 8.81
CA TYR A 143 13.81 -12.99 10.08
C TYR A 143 12.59 -13.91 9.95
N PRO A 144 12.79 -15.23 9.79
CA PRO A 144 11.71 -16.18 9.52
C PRO A 144 10.72 -16.35 10.68
N GLU A 145 11.09 -15.95 11.89
CA GLU A 145 10.25 -15.96 13.08
C GLU A 145 9.18 -14.84 13.09
N ASP A 146 9.41 -13.77 12.33
CA ASP A 146 8.44 -12.65 12.25
C ASP A 146 7.38 -12.93 11.20
N GLU A 147 6.13 -13.06 11.65
CA GLU A 147 5.02 -13.32 10.73
C GLU A 147 4.53 -12.03 10.09
N LEU A 148 4.71 -11.95 8.77
CA LEU A 148 4.27 -10.82 7.98
C LEU A 148 2.86 -10.98 7.42
N TYR A 149 2.38 -12.22 7.27
CA TYR A 149 1.07 -12.52 6.73
C TYR A 149 0.02 -12.70 7.82
N PHE A 150 -1.20 -12.39 7.47
CA PHE A 150 -2.36 -12.85 8.20
C PHE A 150 -2.58 -14.36 7.99
N ASP A 151 -3.51 -14.96 8.72
CA ASP A 151 -3.77 -16.41 8.70
C ASP A 151 -4.18 -16.95 7.31
N ASP A 152 -4.69 -16.08 6.44
CA ASP A 152 -5.06 -16.45 5.06
C ASP A 152 -3.86 -16.61 4.11
N GLY A 153 -2.67 -16.15 4.53
CA GLY A 153 -1.46 -16.20 3.72
C GLY A 153 -1.41 -15.19 2.56
N GLU A 154 -2.32 -14.24 2.53
CA GLU A 154 -2.48 -13.21 1.51
C GLU A 154 -2.39 -11.81 2.11
N HIS A 155 -3.25 -11.48 3.07
CA HIS A 155 -3.26 -10.19 3.74
C HIS A 155 -2.07 -10.03 4.69
N THR A 156 -1.85 -8.81 5.11
CA THR A 156 -0.78 -8.47 6.04
C THR A 156 -1.17 -8.77 7.49
N SER A 157 -0.19 -9.15 8.31
CA SER A 157 -0.26 -9.02 9.77
C SER A 157 -0.08 -7.55 10.19
N ALA A 158 -0.23 -7.24 11.47
CA ALA A 158 0.06 -5.91 12.00
C ALA A 158 1.52 -5.50 11.77
N PHE A 159 2.47 -6.43 11.97
CA PHE A 159 3.89 -6.18 11.71
C PHE A 159 4.17 -6.01 10.21
N GLY A 160 3.56 -6.84 9.36
CA GLY A 160 3.66 -6.69 7.90
C GLY A 160 3.14 -5.33 7.42
N ALA A 161 2.03 -4.81 8.01
CA ALA A 161 1.52 -3.48 7.69
C ALA A 161 2.50 -2.37 8.12
N SER A 162 3.18 -2.53 9.26
CA SER A 162 4.24 -1.62 9.70
C SER A 162 5.41 -1.62 8.72
N LEU A 163 5.81 -2.80 8.23
CA LEU A 163 6.86 -2.92 7.21
C LEU A 163 6.46 -2.25 5.90
N ALA A 164 5.24 -2.50 5.42
CA ALA A 164 4.72 -1.84 4.22
C ALA A 164 4.72 -0.32 4.38
N ALA A 165 4.23 0.19 5.50
CA ALA A 165 4.19 1.61 5.79
C ALA A 165 5.58 2.24 5.87
N ALA A 166 6.56 1.58 6.50
CA ALA A 166 7.93 2.05 6.57
C ALA A 166 8.54 2.20 5.17
N VAL A 167 8.38 1.18 4.31
CA VAL A 167 8.88 1.23 2.92
C VAL A 167 8.20 2.34 2.13
N ILE A 168 6.87 2.47 2.20
CA ILE A 168 6.11 3.52 1.49
C ILE A 168 6.54 4.91 1.96
N ALA A 169 6.57 5.14 3.27
CA ALA A 169 6.93 6.44 3.83
C ALA A 169 8.37 6.84 3.50
N ARG A 170 9.32 5.89 3.58
CA ARG A 170 10.71 6.14 3.15
C ARG A 170 10.79 6.50 1.67
N THR A 171 10.01 5.83 0.82
CA THR A 171 9.97 6.15 -0.61
C THR A 171 9.44 7.56 -0.85
N ILE A 172 8.31 7.92 -0.21
CA ILE A 172 7.71 9.27 -0.34
C ILE A 172 8.67 10.36 0.17
N LEU A 173 9.41 10.09 1.24
CA LEU A 173 10.41 11.00 1.80
C LEU A 173 11.78 10.92 1.09
N HIS A 174 11.88 10.22 -0.02
CA HIS A 174 13.13 10.01 -0.79
C HIS A 174 14.31 9.55 0.06
N LYS A 175 14.03 8.75 1.10
CA LYS A 175 15.05 8.14 1.95
C LYS A 175 15.55 6.85 1.33
N GLN A 176 16.75 6.43 1.74
CA GLN A 176 17.30 5.14 1.31
C GLN A 176 16.38 3.98 1.70
N ILE A 177 16.12 3.08 0.74
CA ILE A 177 15.36 1.85 0.95
C ILE A 177 16.32 0.68 1.05
N ASP A 178 16.55 0.22 2.26
CA ASP A 178 17.31 -0.99 2.56
C ASP A 178 16.56 -1.84 3.59
N LEU A 179 16.93 -3.11 3.65
CA LEU A 179 16.26 -4.08 4.50
C LEU A 179 16.28 -3.68 5.98
N ASP A 180 17.47 -3.35 6.50
CA ASP A 180 17.66 -3.19 7.93
C ASP A 180 16.96 -1.91 8.44
N SER A 181 17.09 -0.81 7.69
CA SER A 181 16.38 0.43 8.03
C SER A 181 14.87 0.25 8.00
N CYS A 182 14.32 -0.41 6.95
CA CYS A 182 12.88 -0.64 6.86
C CYS A 182 12.36 -1.56 7.96
N TYR A 183 13.12 -2.58 8.32
CA TYR A 183 12.77 -3.51 9.38
C TYR A 183 12.78 -2.87 10.77
N GLU A 184 13.80 -2.09 11.11
CA GLU A 184 13.84 -1.37 12.39
C GLU A 184 12.75 -0.31 12.51
N ASP A 185 12.47 0.42 11.43
CA ASP A 185 11.36 1.36 11.38
C ASP A 185 10.01 0.65 11.57
N ALA A 186 9.81 -0.53 10.98
CA ALA A 186 8.62 -1.33 11.14
C ALA A 186 8.39 -1.74 12.60
N LYS A 187 9.43 -2.14 13.33
CA LYS A 187 9.35 -2.47 14.76
C LYS A 187 8.89 -1.29 15.62
N VAL A 188 9.31 -0.08 15.27
CA VAL A 188 8.87 1.12 15.97
C VAL A 188 7.40 1.40 15.66
N LEU A 189 7.02 1.34 14.38
CA LEU A 189 5.65 1.57 13.93
C LEU A 189 4.64 0.57 14.52
N GLU A 190 5.03 -0.68 14.72
CA GLU A 190 4.17 -1.71 15.30
C GLU A 190 3.76 -1.38 16.74
N ARG A 191 4.65 -0.68 17.48
CA ARG A 191 4.41 -0.29 18.89
C ARG A 191 3.60 0.99 19.04
N ILE A 192 3.34 1.71 17.96
CA ILE A 192 2.54 2.92 17.99
C ILE A 192 1.08 2.53 18.14
N GLU A 193 0.44 2.98 19.22
CA GLU A 193 -1.01 2.88 19.37
C GLU A 193 -1.69 3.70 18.28
N MET A 194 -2.51 3.03 17.46
CA MET A 194 -3.35 3.71 16.49
C MET A 194 -4.65 4.07 17.18
N ASP A 195 -4.88 5.37 17.42
CA ASP A 195 -6.12 5.87 18.04
C ASP A 195 -7.37 5.45 17.27
N GLY A 196 -8.32 4.93 18.00
CA GLY A 196 -9.58 4.33 17.64
C GLY A 196 -10.41 5.04 16.56
N ASN A 197 -11.33 4.37 15.98
CA ASN A 197 -12.16 4.43 14.79
C ASN A 197 -11.55 3.63 13.62
N MET A 198 -10.94 2.54 13.94
CA MET A 198 -10.37 1.61 12.98
C MET A 198 -11.47 0.82 12.27
N ILE A 199 -11.26 0.57 11.00
CA ILE A 199 -12.14 -0.30 10.22
C ILE A 199 -11.52 -1.68 10.21
N ASP A 200 -12.21 -2.65 10.77
CA ASP A 200 -11.80 -4.05 10.69
C ASP A 200 -12.47 -4.73 9.50
N LEU A 201 -11.73 -5.62 8.85
CA LEU A 201 -12.24 -6.44 7.77
C LEU A 201 -12.69 -7.78 8.35
N VAL A 202 -13.99 -7.99 8.41
CA VAL A 202 -14.55 -9.25 8.90
C VAL A 202 -15.18 -10.06 7.77
N MET A 203 -15.05 -11.37 7.85
CA MET A 203 -15.71 -12.30 6.95
C MET A 203 -17.08 -12.68 7.53
N GLU A 204 -18.17 -12.27 6.89
CA GLU A 204 -19.52 -12.65 7.24
C GLU A 204 -20.26 -13.18 6.01
N ASP A 205 -20.86 -14.37 6.14
CA ASP A 205 -21.61 -15.03 5.06
C ASP A 205 -20.83 -15.17 3.74
N GLY A 206 -19.50 -15.41 3.84
CA GLY A 206 -18.62 -15.53 2.69
C GLY A 206 -18.31 -14.22 1.96
N GLN A 207 -18.63 -13.07 2.57
CA GLN A 207 -18.33 -11.75 2.05
C GLN A 207 -17.51 -10.93 3.06
N TYR A 208 -16.54 -10.17 2.56
CA TYR A 208 -15.84 -9.21 3.38
C TYR A 208 -16.73 -8.00 3.70
N LYS A 209 -16.87 -7.68 4.98
CA LYS A 209 -17.58 -6.50 5.46
C LYS A 209 -16.63 -5.62 6.26
N MET A 210 -16.67 -4.34 6.01
CA MET A 210 -15.95 -3.36 6.82
C MET A 210 -16.78 -3.03 8.06
N LYS A 211 -16.21 -3.22 9.24
CA LYS A 211 -16.81 -2.80 10.51
C LYS A 211 -15.93 -1.75 11.16
N ALA A 212 -16.55 -0.65 11.61
CA ALA A 212 -15.86 0.27 12.50
C ALA A 212 -15.62 -0.42 13.84
N VAL A 213 -14.36 -0.59 14.20
CA VAL A 213 -14.00 -1.10 15.54
C VAL A 213 -14.01 0.11 16.46
N LYS A 214 -14.97 0.13 17.36
CA LYS A 214 -14.97 1.05 18.50
C LYS A 214 -14.32 0.30 19.64
N ASP A 215 -13.22 0.82 20.09
CA ASP A 215 -12.50 0.39 21.29
C ASP A 215 -11.91 -1.04 21.20
N ILE A 216 -10.59 -1.13 20.92
CA ILE A 216 -9.80 -2.24 21.44
C ILE A 216 -9.19 -1.80 22.75
#